data_fbb684d40ce94bd10dbc8dd63f3e8ed9
#
_entry.id   fbb684d40ce94bd10dbc8dd63f3e8ed9
#
_cell.length_a   1.000
_cell.length_b   1.000
_cell.length_c   1.000
_cell.angle_alpha   90.00
_cell.angle_beta   90.00
_cell.angle_gamma   90.00
#
_symmetry.space_group_name_H-M   'P 1'
#
loop_
_entity.id
_entity.type
_entity.pdbx_description
1 polymer ?
#
loop_
_entity_poly.entity_id
_entity_poly.type
_entity_poly.pdbx_seq_one_letter_code
_entity_poly.pdbx_strand_id
1 'polypeptide(L)'
;METGACPHTAIRDDISANLEAVEDLEEEVGPLDLVLVESGGDNLTATFSKGLVDAQIFVIDVAGGDDIPRKGGPGVSTADLLIVNKTDLAPYVGSDLARMAADAKAQRGELPVVLQSLRSEDGVRDVADWVRARIAAWTA
;
A
#
# COMPACT_ATOMS: atom_id res chain seq x y z
N MET A 1 -14.18 2.21 -10.39
CA MET A 1 -14.69 0.96 -11.01
C MET A 1 -14.37 -0.21 -10.10
N GLU A 2 -15.25 -1.19 -9.98
CA GLU A 2 -15.04 -2.39 -9.17
C GLU A 2 -15.08 -3.62 -10.10
N THR A 3 -14.01 -4.40 -10.11
CA THR A 3 -13.87 -5.55 -11.02
C THR A 3 -14.42 -6.86 -10.44
N GLY A 4 -14.76 -6.89 -9.15
CA GLY A 4 -15.56 -7.93 -8.49
C GLY A 4 -14.97 -9.33 -8.41
N ALA A 5 -13.71 -9.53 -8.79
CA ALA A 5 -13.06 -10.84 -8.76
C ALA A 5 -12.51 -11.18 -7.36
N CYS A 6 -12.16 -12.46 -7.15
CA CYS A 6 -11.40 -12.86 -5.96
C CYS A 6 -10.10 -12.03 -5.88
N PRO A 7 -9.87 -11.26 -4.82
CA PRO A 7 -8.79 -10.27 -4.77
C PRO A 7 -7.41 -10.84 -5.13
N HIS A 8 -7.08 -12.03 -4.65
CA HIS A 8 -5.77 -12.65 -4.91
C HIS A 8 -5.56 -13.00 -6.38
N THR A 9 -6.57 -13.57 -7.03
CA THR A 9 -6.48 -13.95 -8.43
C THR A 9 -6.39 -12.73 -9.32
N ALA A 10 -7.26 -11.75 -9.13
CA ALA A 10 -7.35 -10.58 -9.99
C ALA A 10 -6.14 -9.63 -9.91
N ILE A 11 -5.47 -9.55 -8.77
CA ILE A 11 -4.32 -8.66 -8.60
C ILE A 11 -2.96 -9.33 -8.86
N ARG A 12 -2.90 -10.67 -8.85
CA ARG A 12 -1.64 -11.42 -8.95
C ARG A 12 -1.60 -12.42 -10.09
N ASP A 13 -2.62 -13.27 -10.22
CA ASP A 13 -2.56 -14.43 -11.10
C ASP A 13 -3.19 -14.15 -12.47
N ASP A 14 -4.38 -13.58 -12.51
CA ASP A 14 -5.06 -13.15 -13.74
C ASP A 14 -5.51 -11.69 -13.61
N ILE A 15 -4.69 -10.81 -14.14
CA ILE A 15 -4.85 -9.36 -14.05
C ILE A 15 -5.68 -8.78 -15.20
N SER A 16 -6.12 -9.59 -16.16
CA SER A 16 -6.76 -9.11 -17.40
C SER A 16 -7.97 -8.24 -17.13
N ALA A 17 -8.86 -8.63 -16.20
CA ALA A 17 -10.04 -7.83 -15.89
C ALA A 17 -9.71 -6.44 -15.30
N ASN A 18 -8.60 -6.31 -14.59
CA ASN A 18 -8.15 -5.02 -14.07
C ASN A 18 -7.47 -4.17 -15.14
N LEU A 19 -6.73 -4.78 -16.05
CA LEU A 19 -6.15 -4.09 -17.21
C LEU A 19 -7.23 -3.58 -18.16
N GLU A 20 -8.19 -4.43 -18.53
CA GLU A 20 -9.36 -4.05 -19.33
C GLU A 20 -10.11 -2.87 -18.70
N ALA A 21 -10.31 -2.90 -17.37
CA ALA A 21 -10.97 -1.81 -16.66
C ALA A 21 -10.19 -0.48 -16.72
N VAL A 22 -8.88 -0.51 -16.76
CA VAL A 22 -8.04 0.69 -16.94
C VAL A 22 -8.16 1.19 -18.39
N GLU A 23 -8.10 0.29 -19.38
CA GLU A 23 -8.27 0.62 -20.79
C GLU A 23 -9.65 1.25 -21.06
N ASP A 24 -10.73 0.67 -20.53
CA ASP A 24 -12.08 1.21 -20.63
C ASP A 24 -12.19 2.62 -20.04
N LEU A 25 -11.54 2.87 -18.88
CA LEU A 25 -11.51 4.19 -18.26
C LEU A 25 -10.75 5.21 -19.14
N GLU A 26 -9.62 4.83 -19.71
CA GLU A 26 -8.85 5.70 -20.60
C GLU A 26 -9.59 6.00 -21.90
N GLU A 27 -10.36 5.03 -22.43
CA GLU A 27 -11.24 5.27 -23.57
C GLU A 27 -12.36 6.28 -23.26
N GLU A 28 -12.90 6.24 -22.03
CA GLU A 28 -14.00 7.12 -21.61
C GLU A 28 -13.54 8.54 -21.28
N VAL A 29 -12.42 8.69 -20.54
CA VAL A 29 -12.01 10.00 -19.99
C VAL A 29 -10.71 10.55 -20.58
N GLY A 30 -10.01 9.77 -21.39
CA GLY A 30 -8.69 10.10 -21.95
C GLY A 30 -7.53 9.60 -21.05
N PRO A 31 -6.27 9.89 -21.45
CA PRO A 31 -5.09 9.42 -20.74
C PRO A 31 -5.09 9.80 -19.26
N LEU A 32 -4.72 8.87 -18.41
CA LEU A 32 -4.70 9.04 -16.95
C LEU A 32 -3.26 9.25 -16.45
N ASP A 33 -3.05 10.28 -15.63
CA ASP A 33 -1.74 10.54 -15.00
C ASP A 33 -1.44 9.56 -13.84
N LEU A 34 -2.47 9.01 -13.22
CA LEU A 34 -2.36 8.08 -12.09
C LEU A 34 -3.58 7.18 -12.01
N VAL A 35 -3.33 5.89 -11.85
CA VAL A 35 -4.35 4.88 -11.54
C VAL A 35 -4.08 4.28 -10.17
N LEU A 36 -5.07 4.28 -9.30
CA LEU A 36 -5.00 3.63 -8.00
C LEU A 36 -5.83 2.34 -8.04
N VAL A 37 -5.14 1.21 -7.86
CA VAL A 37 -5.78 -0.11 -7.78
C VAL A 37 -5.81 -0.53 -6.32
N GLU A 38 -7.01 -0.66 -5.76
CA GLU A 38 -7.20 -1.11 -4.37
C GLU A 38 -7.62 -2.58 -4.35
N SER A 39 -6.92 -3.39 -3.55
CA SER A 39 -7.39 -4.75 -3.25
C SER A 39 -8.43 -4.74 -2.13
N GLY A 40 -9.51 -5.48 -2.30
CA GLY A 40 -10.45 -5.72 -1.21
C GLY A 40 -9.85 -6.62 -0.15
N GLY A 41 -9.98 -6.25 1.13
CA GLY A 41 -9.76 -7.13 2.25
C GLY A 41 -8.40 -7.09 2.93
N ASP A 42 -8.39 -7.72 4.05
CA ASP A 42 -7.42 -7.69 5.13
C ASP A 42 -6.47 -8.88 5.01
N ASN A 43 -5.52 -8.82 4.06
CA ASN A 43 -4.65 -9.95 3.78
C ASN A 43 -3.17 -9.58 3.72
N LEU A 44 -2.42 -9.99 4.74
CA LEU A 44 -0.97 -9.79 4.84
C LEU A 44 -0.16 -10.48 3.73
N THR A 45 -0.78 -11.40 2.98
CA THR A 45 -0.14 -12.10 1.85
C THR A 45 -0.49 -11.48 0.49
N ALA A 46 -1.34 -10.46 0.45
CA ALA A 46 -1.70 -9.80 -0.79
C ALA A 46 -0.49 -9.09 -1.40
N THR A 47 -0.21 -9.41 -2.66
CA THR A 47 0.81 -8.76 -3.48
C THR A 47 0.25 -8.50 -4.86
N PHE A 48 0.61 -7.35 -5.44
CA PHE A 48 0.24 -7.02 -6.80
C PHE A 48 1.25 -7.56 -7.80
N SER A 49 0.76 -8.01 -8.96
CA SER A 49 1.60 -8.33 -10.10
C SER A 49 2.31 -7.06 -10.60
N LYS A 50 3.59 -7.15 -10.92
CA LYS A 50 4.33 -6.08 -11.60
C LYS A 50 3.85 -5.79 -13.02
N GLY A 51 3.01 -6.67 -13.59
CA GLY A 51 2.32 -6.39 -14.85
C GLY A 51 1.06 -5.55 -14.68
N LEU A 52 0.55 -5.43 -13.44
CA LEU A 52 -0.63 -4.62 -13.15
C LEU A 52 -0.28 -3.26 -12.53
N VAL A 53 0.76 -3.22 -11.68
CA VAL A 53 1.12 -2.00 -10.94
C VAL A 53 2.62 -1.72 -11.04
N ASP A 54 2.98 -0.44 -11.16
CA ASP A 54 4.37 0.03 -11.15
C ASP A 54 4.94 0.09 -9.74
N ALA A 55 4.09 0.35 -8.76
CA ALA A 55 4.47 0.41 -7.35
C ALA A 55 3.35 -0.08 -6.44
N GLN A 56 3.71 -0.72 -5.34
CA GLN A 56 2.79 -1.23 -4.33
C GLN A 56 2.96 -0.48 -3.01
N ILE A 57 1.86 0.06 -2.50
CA ILE A 57 1.74 0.55 -1.12
C ILE A 57 1.02 -0.53 -0.31
N PHE A 58 1.61 -0.93 0.81
CA PHE A 58 0.97 -1.84 1.75
C PHE A 58 0.62 -1.10 3.04
N VAL A 59 -0.63 -1.22 3.47
CA VAL A 59 -1.14 -0.50 4.64
C VAL A 59 -1.48 -1.50 5.74
N ILE A 60 -0.87 -1.31 6.90
CA ILE A 60 -1.28 -1.94 8.16
C ILE A 60 -1.71 -0.87 9.14
N ASP A 61 -2.43 -1.22 10.18
CA ASP A 61 -2.76 -0.26 11.23
C ASP A 61 -2.40 -0.76 12.64
N VAL A 62 -2.33 0.17 13.57
CA VAL A 62 -1.94 -0.13 14.96
C VAL A 62 -2.95 -1.00 15.70
N ALA A 63 -4.22 -1.02 15.27
CA ALA A 63 -5.26 -1.83 15.92
C ALA A 63 -5.14 -3.31 15.59
N GLY A 64 -4.43 -3.68 14.52
CA GLY A 64 -4.12 -5.06 14.18
C GLY A 64 -3.09 -5.71 15.10
N GLY A 65 -2.42 -4.92 15.93
CA GLY A 65 -1.39 -5.35 16.86
C GLY A 65 0.03 -4.91 16.46
N ASP A 66 0.85 -4.63 17.46
CA ASP A 66 2.21 -4.12 17.27
C ASP A 66 3.21 -5.18 16.77
N ASP A 67 2.81 -6.43 16.73
CA ASP A 67 3.62 -7.56 16.26
C ASP A 67 3.46 -7.85 14.75
N ILE A 68 2.52 -7.17 14.06
CA ILE A 68 2.32 -7.36 12.61
C ILE A 68 3.60 -7.15 11.81
N PRO A 69 4.37 -6.05 11.99
CA PRO A 69 5.61 -5.88 11.23
C PRO A 69 6.61 -7.01 11.46
N ARG A 70 6.71 -7.50 12.70
CA ARG A 70 7.62 -8.60 13.05
C ARG A 70 7.19 -9.95 12.46
N LYS A 71 5.89 -10.22 12.41
CA LYS A 71 5.35 -11.42 11.74
C LYS A 71 5.66 -11.41 10.25
N GLY A 72 5.74 -10.23 9.67
CA GLY A 72 6.10 -10.07 8.27
C GLY A 72 5.00 -10.54 7.33
N GLY A 73 5.43 -11.06 6.21
CA GLY A 73 4.60 -11.46 5.08
C GLY A 73 4.97 -10.67 3.83
N PRO A 74 4.61 -11.15 2.63
CA PRO A 74 5.00 -10.52 1.38
C PRO A 74 4.61 -9.04 1.30
N GLY A 75 3.41 -8.67 1.73
CA GLY A 75 2.97 -7.27 1.74
C GLY A 75 3.88 -6.39 2.59
N VAL A 76 4.24 -6.85 3.80
CA VAL A 76 5.14 -6.09 4.70
C VAL A 76 6.55 -6.02 4.14
N SER A 77 7.11 -7.13 3.66
CA SER A 77 8.53 -7.23 3.33
C SER A 77 8.89 -6.74 1.93
N THR A 78 7.96 -6.76 0.97
CA THR A 78 8.29 -6.51 -0.44
C THR A 78 7.58 -5.31 -1.08
N ALA A 79 6.53 -4.75 -0.46
CA ALA A 79 5.88 -3.55 -0.98
C ALA A 79 6.86 -2.37 -1.10
N ASP A 80 6.70 -1.53 -2.10
CA ASP A 80 7.59 -0.38 -2.33
C ASP A 80 7.48 0.65 -1.20
N LEU A 81 6.29 0.79 -0.59
CA LEU A 81 6.05 1.58 0.62
C LEU A 81 5.22 0.79 1.62
N LEU A 82 5.62 0.76 2.89
CA LEU A 82 4.80 0.30 4.01
C LEU A 82 4.26 1.50 4.78
N ILE A 83 2.95 1.51 5.03
CA ILE A 83 2.30 2.49 5.89
C ILE A 83 1.80 1.80 7.16
N VAL A 84 2.21 2.31 8.31
CA VAL A 84 1.62 2.00 9.62
C VAL A 84 0.64 3.11 9.96
N ASN A 85 -0.64 2.87 9.75
CA ASN A 85 -1.69 3.87 9.85
C ASN A 85 -2.36 3.91 11.24
N LYS A 86 -3.16 4.94 11.48
CA LYS A 86 -3.93 5.17 12.71
C LYS A 86 -3.07 5.26 13.96
N THR A 87 -1.88 5.87 13.85
CA THR A 87 -0.94 6.01 14.97
C THR A 87 -1.51 6.74 16.18
N ASP A 88 -2.52 7.59 15.96
CA ASP A 88 -3.30 8.24 17.02
C ASP A 88 -4.05 7.27 17.92
N LEU A 89 -4.35 6.07 17.45
CA LEU A 89 -5.01 5.03 18.23
C LEU A 89 -4.04 4.17 19.07
N ALA A 90 -2.74 4.24 18.83
CA ALA A 90 -1.76 3.39 19.50
C ALA A 90 -1.90 3.37 21.05
N PRO A 91 -2.09 4.50 21.75
CA PRO A 91 -2.26 4.49 23.20
C PRO A 91 -3.53 3.76 23.67
N TYR A 92 -4.56 3.72 22.83
CA TYR A 92 -5.86 3.11 23.19
C TYR A 92 -5.89 1.61 22.93
N VAL A 93 -5.07 1.12 22.00
CA VAL A 93 -5.00 -0.30 21.65
C VAL A 93 -3.76 -0.99 22.23
N GLY A 94 -2.92 -0.25 22.97
CA GLY A 94 -1.72 -0.77 23.60
C GLY A 94 -0.58 -1.12 22.64
N SER A 95 -0.55 -0.52 21.45
CA SER A 95 0.50 -0.75 20.46
C SER A 95 1.70 0.16 20.67
N ASP A 96 2.90 -0.42 20.58
CA ASP A 96 4.18 0.28 20.69
C ASP A 96 4.67 0.69 19.29
N LEU A 97 4.55 1.98 18.97
CA LEU A 97 4.98 2.54 17.68
C LEU A 97 6.50 2.41 17.44
N ALA A 98 7.31 2.54 18.48
CA ALA A 98 8.76 2.42 18.35
C ALA A 98 9.16 0.99 17.99
N ARG A 99 8.49 0.01 18.61
CA ARG A 99 8.63 -1.41 18.28
C ARG A 99 8.18 -1.69 16.85
N MET A 100 7.00 -1.21 16.45
CA MET A 100 6.50 -1.40 15.08
C MET A 100 7.46 -0.84 14.05
N ALA A 101 8.02 0.36 14.29
CA ALA A 101 9.00 0.97 13.40
C ALA A 101 10.30 0.16 13.31
N ALA A 102 10.81 -0.32 14.44
CA ALA A 102 12.04 -1.13 14.50
C ALA A 102 11.85 -2.48 13.79
N ASP A 103 10.74 -3.16 14.06
CA ASP A 103 10.42 -4.44 13.43
C ASP A 103 10.18 -4.29 11.93
N ALA A 104 9.48 -3.24 11.49
CA ALA A 104 9.31 -2.93 10.07
C ALA A 104 10.65 -2.69 9.37
N LYS A 105 11.53 -1.90 9.98
CA LYS A 105 12.86 -1.66 9.43
C LYS A 105 13.71 -2.95 9.35
N ALA A 106 13.63 -3.81 10.35
CA ALA A 106 14.32 -5.09 10.34
C ALA A 106 13.85 -6.02 9.20
N GLN A 107 12.56 -5.99 8.87
CA GLN A 107 11.99 -6.80 7.78
C GLN A 107 12.28 -6.21 6.39
N ARG A 108 12.39 -4.90 6.28
CA ARG A 108 12.39 -4.17 5.00
C ARG A 108 13.74 -3.60 4.59
N GLY A 109 14.72 -3.54 5.51
CA GLY A 109 16.01 -2.92 5.24
C GLY A 109 15.87 -1.44 4.86
N GLU A 110 16.22 -1.08 3.64
CA GLU A 110 16.19 0.30 3.14
C GLU A 110 14.84 0.70 2.51
N LEU A 111 13.88 -0.23 2.38
CA LEU A 111 12.56 0.11 1.84
C LEU A 111 11.80 1.02 2.81
N PRO A 112 11.14 2.08 2.31
CA PRO A 112 10.54 3.11 3.14
C PRO A 112 9.37 2.62 3.98
N VAL A 113 9.28 3.17 5.20
CA VAL A 113 8.17 2.97 6.14
C VAL A 113 7.68 4.32 6.60
N VAL A 114 6.38 4.56 6.53
CA VAL A 114 5.73 5.77 7.04
C VAL A 114 4.79 5.39 8.18
N LEU A 115 4.97 6.01 9.33
CA LEU A 115 4.02 5.95 10.44
C LEU A 115 3.13 7.20 10.38
N GLN A 116 1.83 7.02 10.24
CA GLN A 116 0.92 8.14 10.04
C GLN A 116 -0.41 7.99 10.78
N SER A 117 -1.10 9.12 10.91
CA SER A 117 -2.53 9.20 11.16
C SER A 117 -3.15 10.15 10.14
N LEU A 118 -4.23 9.76 9.50
CA LEU A 118 -4.99 10.66 8.62
C LEU A 118 -5.66 11.83 9.37
N ARG A 119 -5.55 11.86 10.70
CA ARG A 119 -5.98 12.99 11.54
C ARG A 119 -4.92 14.07 11.67
N SER A 120 -3.69 13.81 11.22
CA SER A 120 -2.60 14.78 11.17
C SER A 120 -2.15 15.01 9.73
N GLU A 121 -1.84 16.26 9.38
CA GLU A 121 -1.42 16.62 8.02
C GLU A 121 -0.03 16.07 7.65
N ASP A 122 0.85 15.90 8.63
CA ASP A 122 2.24 15.50 8.38
C ASP A 122 2.34 14.10 7.76
N GLY A 123 1.60 13.13 8.28
CA GLY A 123 1.62 11.76 7.73
C GLY A 123 1.07 11.68 6.31
N VAL A 124 0.02 12.45 6.00
CA VAL A 124 -0.55 12.53 4.65
C VAL A 124 0.46 13.10 3.66
N ARG A 125 1.25 14.09 4.11
CA ARG A 125 2.27 14.75 3.27
C ARG A 125 3.35 13.77 2.82
N ASP A 126 3.89 12.98 3.73
CA ASP A 126 4.97 12.02 3.43
C ASP A 126 4.56 11.00 2.37
N VAL A 127 3.33 10.48 2.47
CA VAL A 127 2.79 9.55 1.46
C VAL A 127 2.56 10.24 0.12
N ALA A 128 1.98 11.45 0.15
CA ALA A 128 1.74 12.21 -1.08
C ALA A 128 3.05 12.57 -1.80
N ASP A 129 4.08 12.93 -1.06
CA ASP A 129 5.40 13.25 -1.63
C ASP A 129 6.08 12.00 -2.19
N TRP A 130 5.92 10.85 -1.54
CA TRP A 130 6.40 9.58 -2.08
C TRP A 130 5.71 9.24 -3.42
N VAL A 131 4.38 9.40 -3.51
CA VAL A 131 3.62 9.16 -4.76
C VAL A 131 4.07 10.11 -5.85
N ARG A 132 4.19 11.42 -5.55
CA ARG A 132 4.68 12.42 -6.53
C ARG A 132 6.08 12.08 -7.04
N ALA A 133 6.97 11.62 -6.16
CA ALA A 133 8.31 11.20 -6.56
C ALA A 133 8.28 9.98 -7.50
N ARG A 134 7.34 9.06 -7.33
CA ARG A 134 7.15 7.93 -8.25
C ARG A 134 6.67 8.39 -9.63
N ILE A 135 5.67 9.26 -9.67
CA ILE A 135 5.17 9.85 -10.93
C ILE A 135 6.32 10.57 -11.66
N ALA A 136 7.08 11.41 -10.95
CA ALA A 136 8.19 12.14 -11.55
C ALA A 136 9.30 11.22 -12.09
N ALA A 137 9.57 10.10 -11.43
CA ALA A 137 10.55 9.12 -11.89
C ALA A 137 10.06 8.31 -13.10
N TRP A 138 8.75 8.14 -13.27
CA TRP A 138 8.16 7.49 -14.43
C TRP A 138 8.19 8.36 -15.69
N THR A 139 8.00 9.67 -15.53
CA THR A 139 7.94 10.64 -16.63
C THR A 139 9.31 11.17 -17.06
N ALA A 140 10.39 10.80 -16.40
CA ALA A 140 11.77 11.21 -16.69
C ALA A 140 12.45 10.26 -17.68
#